data_dfdced0bfd2dd61d4b410afb19e8f2fc
#
_entry.id   dfdced0bfd2dd61d4b410afb19e8f2fc
#
_cell.length_a   1.000
_cell.length_b   1.000
_cell.length_c   1.000
_cell.angle_alpha   90.00
_cell.angle_beta   90.00
_cell.angle_gamma   90.00
#
_symmetry.space_group_name_H-M   'P 1'
#
loop_
_entity.id
_entity.type
_entity.pdbx_description
1 polymer ?
#
loop_
_entity_poly.entity_id
_entity_poly.type
_entity_poly.pdbx_seq_one_letter_code
_entity_poly.pdbx_strand_id
1 'polypeptide(L)'
;MKVLPIIMSVVAAAAPSASEYSRFESLDNTKIAYGMGVETDSQNRPLGAVQAQEQYGELGGLFIGDSDKQRIWLTFDEGYENGKTADILDTLKEKNVRAVFFVTYDYCKRNPELVKRMIAEGHTVGNHTWSHPSLPECTPDELYSELSLLHEYVRKNFGYEMYVMRPPKGEFSERVLACAKELGYTTVLWSFAYPDWDVNNQPDPEQAFAKITGKSHNGAVYLLHAVSETNASILGRVIDYWRGNGYVISPM
;
A
#
# COMPACT_ATOMS: atom_id res chain seq x y z
N MET A 1 36.42 -17.77 -21.72
CA MET A 1 35.51 -18.18 -20.66
C MET A 1 34.08 -17.87 -21.10
N LYS A 2 33.28 -18.91 -21.38
CA LYS A 2 31.87 -18.76 -21.75
C LYS A 2 31.07 -18.71 -20.46
N VAL A 3 30.41 -17.57 -20.18
CA VAL A 3 29.45 -17.42 -19.08
C VAL A 3 28.15 -18.06 -19.56
N LEU A 4 27.75 -19.18 -18.96
CA LEU A 4 26.42 -19.76 -19.17
C LEU A 4 25.40 -18.87 -18.43
N PRO A 5 24.24 -18.55 -19.05
CA PRO A 5 23.16 -17.91 -18.34
C PRO A 5 22.52 -18.90 -17.36
N ILE A 6 22.41 -18.50 -16.11
CA ILE A 6 21.59 -19.20 -15.11
C ILE A 6 20.14 -18.96 -15.49
N ILE A 7 19.49 -19.97 -16.06
CA ILE A 7 18.05 -19.98 -16.26
C ILE A 7 17.43 -20.27 -14.86
N MET A 8 16.99 -19.23 -14.16
CA MET A 8 16.07 -19.40 -13.05
C MET A 8 14.74 -19.89 -13.63
N SER A 9 14.45 -21.16 -13.48
CA SER A 9 13.13 -21.70 -13.73
C SER A 9 12.19 -21.18 -12.64
N VAL A 10 11.38 -20.19 -12.98
CA VAL A 10 10.21 -19.81 -12.18
C VAL A 10 9.25 -20.98 -12.26
N VAL A 11 9.19 -21.77 -11.20
CA VAL A 11 8.13 -22.74 -10.99
C VAL A 11 6.86 -21.93 -10.77
N ALA A 12 6.01 -21.84 -11.79
CA ALA A 12 4.67 -21.33 -11.60
C ALA A 12 3.99 -22.23 -10.56
N ALA A 13 3.81 -21.74 -9.35
CA ALA A 13 3.03 -22.44 -8.34
C ALA A 13 1.62 -22.61 -8.93
N ALA A 14 1.16 -23.86 -9.03
CA ALA A 14 -0.21 -24.14 -9.41
C ALA A 14 -1.14 -23.44 -8.42
N ALA A 15 -2.23 -22.85 -8.90
CA ALA A 15 -3.24 -22.27 -8.02
C ALA A 15 -3.66 -23.34 -7.00
N PRO A 16 -3.64 -23.02 -5.68
CA PRO A 16 -4.02 -23.99 -4.65
C PRO A 16 -5.46 -24.46 -4.90
N SER A 17 -5.73 -25.72 -4.58
CA SER A 17 -7.06 -26.31 -4.72
C SER A 17 -8.00 -25.82 -3.61
N ALA A 18 -9.32 -25.84 -3.82
CA ALA A 18 -10.32 -25.43 -2.81
C ALA A 18 -10.10 -26.11 -1.43
N SER A 19 -9.51 -27.32 -1.40
CA SER A 19 -9.15 -28.01 -0.16
C SER A 19 -8.00 -27.37 0.64
N GLU A 20 -7.16 -26.56 0.00
CA GLU A 20 -6.04 -25.89 0.66
C GLU A 20 -6.48 -24.62 1.40
N TYR A 21 -7.62 -24.02 1.01
CA TYR A 21 -8.18 -22.85 1.70
C TYR A 21 -8.99 -23.21 2.95
N SER A 22 -9.43 -24.46 3.11
CA SER A 22 -10.16 -24.91 4.30
C SER A 22 -9.35 -24.71 5.61
N ARG A 23 -8.02 -24.69 5.53
CA ARG A 23 -7.15 -24.39 6.68
C ARG A 23 -7.32 -22.96 7.22
N PHE A 24 -7.74 -22.01 6.39
CA PHE A 24 -7.98 -20.61 6.82
C PHE A 24 -9.38 -20.44 7.43
N GLU A 25 -10.29 -21.40 7.27
CA GLU A 25 -11.63 -21.36 7.89
C GLU A 25 -11.57 -21.39 9.42
N SER A 26 -10.52 -21.99 9.98
CA SER A 26 -10.29 -22.07 11.43
C SER A 26 -9.73 -20.79 12.05
N LEU A 27 -9.24 -19.84 11.25
CA LEU A 27 -8.71 -18.58 11.74
C LEU A 27 -9.83 -17.58 12.05
N ASP A 28 -9.58 -16.71 13.01
CA ASP A 28 -10.53 -15.65 13.35
C ASP A 28 -10.78 -14.74 12.13
N ASN A 29 -12.05 -14.61 11.78
CA ASN A 29 -12.51 -13.73 10.71
C ASN A 29 -13.32 -12.55 11.22
N THR A 30 -13.22 -12.24 12.50
CA THR A 30 -13.82 -11.02 13.04
C THR A 30 -13.25 -9.82 12.30
N LYS A 31 -14.14 -9.03 11.70
CA LYS A 31 -13.77 -7.84 10.95
C LYS A 31 -13.16 -6.77 11.87
N ILE A 32 -11.97 -6.33 11.54
CA ILE A 32 -11.28 -5.20 12.14
C ILE A 32 -11.32 -4.05 11.14
N ALA A 33 -12.01 -2.96 11.52
CA ALA A 33 -11.92 -1.69 10.80
C ALA A 33 -10.76 -0.89 11.39
N TYR A 34 -9.63 -0.90 10.68
CA TYR A 34 -8.39 -0.36 11.21
C TYR A 34 -8.36 1.17 11.23
N GLY A 35 -7.85 1.70 12.33
CA GLY A 35 -7.46 3.09 12.48
C GLY A 35 -6.26 3.19 13.42
N MET A 36 -5.26 4.00 13.07
CA MET A 36 -4.04 4.18 13.87
C MET A 36 -4.29 4.88 15.22
N GLY A 37 -5.49 5.38 15.46
CA GLY A 37 -5.82 6.18 16.66
C GLY A 37 -5.23 7.60 16.61
N VAL A 38 -5.38 8.34 17.70
CA VAL A 38 -4.91 9.72 17.84
C VAL A 38 -3.77 9.86 18.85
N GLU A 39 -3.66 8.93 19.79
CA GLU A 39 -2.62 8.90 20.82
C GLU A 39 -1.30 8.46 20.23
N THR A 40 -0.20 9.07 20.68
CA THR A 40 1.16 8.77 20.22
C THR A 40 2.08 8.50 21.39
N ASP A 41 3.14 7.75 21.14
CA ASP A 41 4.26 7.60 22.05
C ASP A 41 5.18 8.85 22.06
N SER A 42 6.26 8.79 22.84
CA SER A 42 7.25 9.87 22.94
C SER A 42 8.01 10.17 21.63
N GLN A 43 7.92 9.28 20.64
CA GLN A 43 8.50 9.42 19.31
C GLN A 43 7.49 9.82 18.23
N ASN A 44 6.31 10.30 18.66
CA ASN A 44 5.19 10.67 17.79
C ASN A 44 4.60 9.51 16.96
N ARG A 45 4.85 8.25 17.38
CA ARG A 45 4.34 7.05 16.71
C ARG A 45 2.94 6.75 17.23
N PRO A 46 1.93 6.56 16.37
CA PRO A 46 0.57 6.25 16.81
C PRO A 46 0.51 4.92 17.57
N LEU A 47 -0.05 4.94 18.79
CA LEU A 47 -0.12 3.76 19.65
C LEU A 47 -0.94 2.64 19.00
N GLY A 48 -2.03 2.97 18.29
CA GLY A 48 -2.82 1.97 17.58
C GLY A 48 -2.04 1.27 16.46
N ALA A 49 -1.13 1.97 15.77
CA ALA A 49 -0.28 1.34 14.76
C ALA A 49 0.81 0.45 15.40
N VAL A 50 1.40 0.90 16.52
CA VAL A 50 2.39 0.09 17.28
C VAL A 50 1.75 -1.20 17.79
N GLN A 51 0.60 -1.11 18.44
CA GLN A 51 -0.15 -2.27 18.96
C GLN A 51 -0.56 -3.24 17.84
N ALA A 52 -1.06 -2.70 16.71
CA ALA A 52 -1.43 -3.53 15.58
C ALA A 52 -0.20 -4.23 14.95
N GLN A 53 0.96 -3.56 14.91
CA GLN A 53 2.21 -4.17 14.45
C GLN A 53 2.66 -5.31 15.37
N GLU A 54 2.57 -5.13 16.67
CA GLU A 54 2.91 -6.16 17.66
C GLU A 54 1.96 -7.36 17.56
N GLN A 55 0.66 -7.11 17.36
CA GLN A 55 -0.35 -8.17 17.34
C GLN A 55 -0.37 -8.93 16.01
N TYR A 56 -0.23 -8.24 14.89
CA TYR A 56 -0.50 -8.81 13.56
C TYR A 56 0.71 -8.88 12.63
N GLY A 57 1.87 -8.39 13.07
CA GLY A 57 3.09 -8.41 12.25
C GLY A 57 3.50 -9.82 11.83
N GLU A 58 3.40 -10.80 12.72
CA GLU A 58 3.72 -12.22 12.44
C GLU A 58 2.77 -12.83 11.39
N LEU A 59 1.57 -12.28 11.23
CA LEU A 59 0.61 -12.68 10.19
C LEU A 59 0.87 -11.99 8.84
N GLY A 60 1.97 -11.23 8.71
CA GLY A 60 2.34 -10.55 7.47
C GLY A 60 1.77 -9.14 7.36
N GLY A 61 1.28 -8.55 8.45
CA GLY A 61 0.84 -7.16 8.51
C GLY A 61 2.03 -6.19 8.69
N LEU A 62 2.01 -5.07 7.97
CA LEU A 62 2.89 -3.92 8.17
C LEU A 62 2.02 -2.69 8.44
N PHE A 63 2.02 -2.22 9.68
CA PHE A 63 1.26 -1.06 10.15
C PHE A 63 2.17 0.13 10.42
N ILE A 64 3.35 -0.13 10.92
CA ILE A 64 4.43 0.81 11.21
C ILE A 64 5.75 0.07 11.19
N GLY A 65 6.81 0.74 10.78
CA GLY A 65 8.14 0.16 10.76
C GLY A 65 8.94 0.37 12.04
N ASP A 66 10.23 0.12 11.91
CA ASP A 66 11.21 0.19 12.97
C ASP A 66 11.36 1.61 13.55
N SER A 67 11.31 1.72 14.88
CA SER A 67 11.45 2.97 15.61
C SER A 67 12.86 3.61 15.50
N ASP A 68 13.86 2.79 15.21
CA ASP A 68 15.26 3.24 15.15
C ASP A 68 15.65 3.73 13.75
N LYS A 69 14.74 3.64 12.77
CA LYS A 69 15.01 4.04 11.39
C LYS A 69 14.20 5.27 11.00
N GLN A 70 14.88 6.37 10.71
CA GLN A 70 14.28 7.57 10.10
C GLN A 70 13.86 7.29 8.64
N ARG A 71 12.92 6.35 8.49
CA ARG A 71 12.37 5.92 7.21
C ARG A 71 10.90 6.25 7.13
N ILE A 72 10.47 6.68 5.95
CA ILE A 72 9.07 6.89 5.58
C ILE A 72 8.78 6.06 4.35
N TRP A 73 7.66 5.33 4.36
CA TRP A 73 7.03 4.78 3.17
C TRP A 73 5.87 5.68 2.78
N LEU A 74 6.00 6.29 1.61
CA LEU A 74 4.96 7.11 1.02
C LEU A 74 4.10 6.20 0.14
N THR A 75 2.81 6.11 0.44
CA THR A 75 1.90 5.22 -0.25
C THR A 75 0.63 5.93 -0.69
N PHE A 76 0.09 5.53 -1.85
CA PHE A 76 -1.12 6.07 -2.45
C PHE A 76 -2.10 4.95 -2.76
N ASP A 77 -3.39 5.14 -2.45
CA ASP A 77 -4.46 4.26 -2.87
C ASP A 77 -5.11 4.82 -4.14
N GLU A 78 -5.22 3.96 -5.16
CA GLU A 78 -5.66 4.28 -6.52
C GLU A 78 -6.93 3.49 -6.86
N GLY A 79 -8.08 4.01 -6.42
CA GLY A 79 -9.39 3.46 -6.79
C GLY A 79 -9.94 4.04 -8.09
N TYR A 80 -9.71 5.33 -8.32
CA TYR A 80 -10.09 6.07 -9.54
C TYR A 80 -9.11 7.22 -9.80
N GLU A 81 -9.16 7.81 -11.01
CA GLU A 81 -8.29 8.91 -11.44
C GLU A 81 -9.06 10.24 -11.45
N ASN A 82 -8.41 11.29 -10.97
CA ASN A 82 -8.94 12.68 -10.96
C ASN A 82 -8.00 13.67 -11.66
N GLY A 83 -7.13 13.19 -12.55
CA GLY A 83 -6.17 14.02 -13.28
C GLY A 83 -4.95 14.47 -12.46
N LYS A 84 -4.71 13.90 -11.27
CA LYS A 84 -3.64 14.33 -10.36
C LYS A 84 -2.49 13.32 -10.24
N THR A 85 -2.70 12.06 -10.58
CA THR A 85 -1.64 11.04 -10.47
C THR A 85 -0.43 11.38 -11.34
N ALA A 86 -0.63 11.96 -12.53
CA ALA A 86 0.48 12.39 -13.38
C ALA A 86 1.35 13.47 -12.72
N ASP A 87 0.74 14.48 -12.08
CA ASP A 87 1.44 15.57 -11.37
C ASP A 87 2.22 15.03 -10.16
N ILE A 88 1.63 14.05 -9.45
CA ILE A 88 2.30 13.36 -8.33
C ILE A 88 3.53 12.58 -8.84
N LEU A 89 3.40 11.83 -9.93
CA LEU A 89 4.53 11.10 -10.53
C LEU A 89 5.62 12.05 -11.02
N ASP A 90 5.28 13.20 -11.61
CA ASP A 90 6.24 14.23 -12.01
C ASP A 90 7.02 14.76 -10.82
N THR A 91 6.32 15.07 -9.72
CA THR A 91 6.95 15.51 -8.47
C THR A 91 7.86 14.44 -7.87
N LEU A 92 7.42 13.19 -7.82
CA LEU A 92 8.22 12.09 -7.30
C LEU A 92 9.50 11.88 -8.14
N LYS A 93 9.38 11.99 -9.46
CA LYS A 93 10.51 11.92 -10.39
C LYS A 93 11.49 13.07 -10.19
N GLU A 94 11.00 14.31 -10.16
CA GLU A 94 11.81 15.51 -9.90
C GLU A 94 12.58 15.39 -8.58
N LYS A 95 11.89 14.93 -7.54
CA LYS A 95 12.49 14.73 -6.21
C LYS A 95 13.30 13.44 -6.09
N ASN A 96 13.37 12.61 -7.13
CA ASN A 96 14.02 11.28 -7.08
C ASN A 96 13.54 10.47 -5.86
N VAL A 97 12.23 10.32 -5.72
CA VAL A 97 11.55 9.55 -4.67
C VAL A 97 10.75 8.43 -5.31
N ARG A 98 10.78 7.26 -4.70
CA ARG A 98 9.92 6.14 -5.06
C ARG A 98 8.85 5.94 -3.99
N ALA A 99 7.63 5.73 -4.44
CA ALA A 99 6.45 5.52 -3.60
C ALA A 99 5.82 4.14 -3.89
N VAL A 100 4.77 3.82 -3.15
CA VAL A 100 3.93 2.63 -3.38
C VAL A 100 2.56 3.09 -3.85
N PHE A 101 2.03 2.48 -4.91
CA PHE A 101 0.70 2.74 -5.43
C PHE A 101 -0.13 1.46 -5.34
N PHE A 102 -1.16 1.45 -4.51
CA PHE A 102 -2.09 0.32 -4.40
C PHE A 102 -3.22 0.52 -5.40
N VAL A 103 -3.22 -0.27 -6.45
CA VAL A 103 -4.12 -0.12 -7.60
C VAL A 103 -5.23 -1.18 -7.57
N THR A 104 -6.45 -0.78 -7.95
CA THR A 104 -7.55 -1.70 -8.21
C THR A 104 -7.54 -2.17 -9.67
N TYR A 105 -8.33 -3.21 -10.00
CA TYR A 105 -8.49 -3.63 -11.39
C TYR A 105 -9.08 -2.52 -12.27
N ASP A 106 -10.13 -1.84 -11.78
CA ASP A 106 -10.78 -0.78 -12.55
C ASP A 106 -9.80 0.36 -12.87
N TYR A 107 -8.96 0.73 -11.89
CA TYR A 107 -7.90 1.71 -12.09
C TYR A 107 -6.90 1.25 -13.16
N CYS A 108 -6.37 0.03 -13.06
CA CYS A 108 -5.42 -0.53 -14.03
C CYS A 108 -6.00 -0.57 -15.45
N LYS A 109 -7.26 -0.93 -15.57
CA LYS A 109 -7.96 -1.04 -16.85
C LYS A 109 -8.19 0.32 -17.51
N ARG A 110 -8.55 1.33 -16.72
CA ARG A 110 -8.86 2.67 -17.23
C ARG A 110 -7.62 3.53 -17.45
N ASN A 111 -6.57 3.31 -16.67
CA ASN A 111 -5.37 4.15 -16.67
C ASN A 111 -4.09 3.33 -16.90
N PRO A 112 -4.02 2.48 -17.95
CA PRO A 112 -2.88 1.58 -18.16
C PRO A 112 -1.56 2.34 -18.35
N GLU A 113 -1.58 3.53 -18.92
CA GLU A 113 -0.36 4.32 -19.15
C GLU A 113 0.20 4.88 -17.82
N LEU A 114 -0.65 5.22 -16.85
CA LEU A 114 -0.18 5.63 -15.52
C LEU A 114 0.46 4.45 -14.78
N VAL A 115 -0.15 3.26 -14.85
CA VAL A 115 0.42 2.04 -14.24
C VAL A 115 1.76 1.68 -14.87
N LYS A 116 1.88 1.73 -16.20
CA LYS A 116 3.16 1.54 -16.90
C LYS A 116 4.21 2.55 -16.44
N ARG A 117 3.79 3.80 -16.27
CA ARG A 117 4.65 4.88 -15.81
C ARG A 117 5.13 4.64 -14.37
N MET A 118 4.25 4.24 -13.45
CA MET A 118 4.60 3.88 -12.08
C MET A 118 5.71 2.81 -12.07
N ILE A 119 5.53 1.74 -12.85
CA ILE A 119 6.50 0.64 -12.95
C ILE A 119 7.82 1.12 -13.57
N ALA A 120 7.77 1.85 -14.68
CA ALA A 120 8.95 2.31 -15.40
C ALA A 120 9.80 3.31 -14.59
N GLU A 121 9.17 4.11 -13.73
CA GLU A 121 9.85 5.06 -12.84
C GLU A 121 10.30 4.40 -11.52
N GLY A 122 10.08 3.07 -11.36
CA GLY A 122 10.59 2.26 -10.26
C GLY A 122 9.79 2.37 -8.97
N HIS A 123 8.54 2.78 -9.06
CA HIS A 123 7.60 2.72 -7.94
C HIS A 123 7.16 1.28 -7.70
N THR A 124 6.76 0.97 -6.47
CA THR A 124 6.11 -0.30 -6.15
C THR A 124 4.62 -0.21 -6.50
N VAL A 125 4.13 -1.15 -7.29
CA VAL A 125 2.70 -1.29 -7.57
C VAL A 125 2.15 -2.41 -6.69
N GLY A 126 1.23 -2.08 -5.79
CA GLY A 126 0.60 -2.97 -4.83
C GLY A 126 -0.83 -3.34 -5.23
N ASN A 127 -1.28 -4.47 -4.73
CA ASN A 127 -2.61 -5.03 -4.97
C ASN A 127 -3.64 -4.37 -4.03
N HIS A 128 -4.64 -3.68 -4.62
CA HIS A 128 -5.76 -3.10 -3.86
C HIS A 128 -7.09 -3.81 -4.18
N THR A 129 -6.99 -5.10 -4.51
CA THR A 129 -8.05 -6.02 -4.86
C THR A 129 -8.70 -5.78 -6.24
N TRP A 130 -9.42 -6.78 -6.72
CA TRP A 130 -10.11 -6.74 -8.01
C TRP A 130 -11.31 -5.78 -8.00
N SER A 131 -12.22 -5.93 -7.02
CA SER A 131 -13.49 -5.20 -6.96
C SER A 131 -13.67 -4.28 -5.75
N HIS A 132 -12.64 -4.16 -4.89
CA HIS A 132 -12.62 -3.31 -3.70
C HIS A 132 -13.66 -3.69 -2.63
N PRO A 133 -13.84 -4.99 -2.28
CA PRO A 133 -14.79 -5.44 -1.27
C PRO A 133 -14.26 -5.26 0.15
N SER A 134 -15.11 -5.49 1.15
CA SER A 134 -14.69 -5.79 2.52
C SER A 134 -14.15 -7.22 2.56
N LEU A 135 -12.83 -7.40 2.60
CA LEU A 135 -12.22 -8.74 2.52
C LEU A 135 -12.64 -9.71 3.65
N PRO A 136 -12.90 -9.28 4.90
CA PRO A 136 -13.45 -10.16 5.92
C PRO A 136 -14.86 -10.70 5.61
N GLU A 137 -15.60 -10.04 4.73
CA GLU A 137 -16.95 -10.47 4.30
C GLU A 137 -16.91 -11.46 3.15
N CYS A 138 -15.73 -11.66 2.54
CA CYS A 138 -15.51 -12.63 1.48
C CYS A 138 -15.32 -14.04 2.05
N THR A 139 -15.80 -15.03 1.30
CA THR A 139 -15.39 -16.42 1.50
C THR A 139 -13.91 -16.59 1.17
N PRO A 140 -13.24 -17.67 1.62
CA PRO A 140 -11.83 -17.91 1.27
C PRO A 140 -11.56 -17.92 -0.24
N ASP A 141 -12.47 -18.49 -1.04
CA ASP A 141 -12.34 -18.55 -2.50
C ASP A 141 -12.51 -17.16 -3.15
N GLU A 142 -13.44 -16.34 -2.65
CA GLU A 142 -13.60 -14.95 -3.09
C GLU A 142 -12.38 -14.10 -2.72
N LEU A 143 -11.87 -14.25 -1.49
CA LEU A 143 -10.65 -13.56 -1.04
C LEU A 143 -9.46 -13.91 -1.95
N TYR A 144 -9.26 -15.19 -2.25
CA TYR A 144 -8.23 -15.61 -3.19
C TYR A 144 -8.44 -14.97 -4.56
N SER A 145 -9.67 -15.01 -5.08
CA SER A 145 -10.00 -14.45 -6.39
C SER A 145 -9.74 -12.95 -6.46
N GLU A 146 -10.11 -12.20 -5.42
CA GLU A 146 -9.87 -10.75 -5.34
C GLU A 146 -8.39 -10.38 -5.45
N LEU A 147 -7.50 -11.19 -4.90
CA LEU A 147 -6.06 -10.93 -4.93
C LEU A 147 -5.41 -11.52 -6.21
N SER A 148 -5.75 -12.75 -6.57
CA SER A 148 -5.09 -13.45 -7.67
C SER A 148 -5.49 -12.93 -9.05
N LEU A 149 -6.76 -12.56 -9.27
CA LEU A 149 -7.21 -12.04 -10.56
C LEU A 149 -6.52 -10.71 -10.90
N LEU A 150 -6.37 -9.82 -9.93
CA LEU A 150 -5.66 -8.57 -10.15
C LEU A 150 -4.16 -8.82 -10.37
N HIS A 151 -3.55 -9.70 -9.58
CA HIS A 151 -2.15 -10.08 -9.76
C HIS A 151 -1.88 -10.59 -11.19
N GLU A 152 -2.68 -11.55 -11.64
CA GLU A 152 -2.57 -12.12 -12.98
C GLU A 152 -2.80 -11.07 -14.07
N TYR A 153 -3.76 -10.16 -13.87
CA TYR A 153 -4.00 -9.06 -14.80
C TYR A 153 -2.79 -8.16 -14.93
N VAL A 154 -2.19 -7.75 -13.79
CA VAL A 154 -1.00 -6.89 -13.77
C VAL A 154 0.21 -7.60 -14.36
N ARG A 155 0.43 -8.87 -13.99
CA ARG A 155 1.50 -9.68 -14.55
C ARG A 155 1.40 -9.82 -16.08
N LYS A 156 0.21 -10.12 -16.58
CA LYS A 156 -0.05 -10.33 -18.01
C LYS A 156 0.07 -9.05 -18.84
N ASN A 157 -0.43 -7.93 -18.33
CA ASN A 157 -0.55 -6.69 -19.11
C ASN A 157 0.65 -5.74 -18.93
N PHE A 158 1.35 -5.85 -17.79
CA PHE A 158 2.45 -4.94 -17.44
C PHE A 158 3.78 -5.66 -17.17
N GLY A 159 3.80 -7.00 -17.10
CA GLY A 159 5.01 -7.78 -16.80
C GLY A 159 5.55 -7.55 -15.39
N TYR A 160 4.67 -7.24 -14.43
CA TYR A 160 5.05 -6.87 -13.07
C TYR A 160 4.44 -7.84 -12.05
N GLU A 161 5.27 -8.27 -11.09
CA GLU A 161 4.85 -9.15 -9.99
C GLU A 161 4.58 -8.30 -8.73
N MET A 162 3.36 -8.39 -8.21
CA MET A 162 2.96 -7.66 -7.00
C MET A 162 3.33 -8.47 -5.75
N TYR A 163 3.91 -7.83 -4.75
CA TYR A 163 4.32 -8.48 -3.48
C TYR A 163 3.84 -7.75 -2.23
N VAL A 164 3.13 -6.65 -2.40
CA VAL A 164 2.44 -5.92 -1.34
C VAL A 164 0.97 -5.77 -1.69
N MET A 165 0.10 -5.81 -0.68
CA MET A 165 -1.32 -5.54 -0.85
C MET A 165 -1.81 -4.60 0.24
N ARG A 166 -2.92 -3.92 -0.02
CA ARG A 166 -3.65 -3.16 0.99
C ARG A 166 -5.13 -3.54 0.94
N PRO A 167 -5.72 -3.95 2.09
CA PRO A 167 -7.12 -4.26 2.12
C PRO A 167 -7.96 -2.99 1.95
N PRO A 168 -9.03 -3.03 1.14
CA PRO A 168 -9.95 -1.92 0.99
C PRO A 168 -10.47 -1.42 2.34
N LYS A 169 -10.61 -0.10 2.47
CA LYS A 169 -11.13 0.57 3.68
C LYS A 169 -10.32 0.32 4.96
N GLY A 170 -9.15 -0.37 4.87
CA GLY A 170 -8.42 -0.85 6.03
C GLY A 170 -9.15 -1.94 6.80
N GLU A 171 -10.09 -2.63 6.18
CA GLU A 171 -10.84 -3.72 6.80
C GLU A 171 -10.12 -5.05 6.58
N PHE A 172 -9.72 -5.68 7.68
CA PHE A 172 -9.03 -6.97 7.65
C PHE A 172 -9.47 -7.89 8.78
N SER A 173 -8.97 -9.11 8.79
CA SER A 173 -9.06 -10.11 9.86
C SER A 173 -7.77 -10.93 9.90
N GLU A 174 -7.57 -11.76 10.92
CA GLU A 174 -6.44 -12.70 10.95
C GLU A 174 -6.46 -13.63 9.73
N ARG A 175 -7.63 -14.10 9.33
CA ARG A 175 -7.82 -14.89 8.12
C ARG A 175 -7.32 -14.16 6.88
N VAL A 176 -7.70 -12.89 6.70
CA VAL A 176 -7.29 -12.07 5.55
C VAL A 176 -5.77 -11.93 5.51
N LEU A 177 -5.13 -11.61 6.64
CA LEU A 177 -3.68 -11.47 6.73
C LEU A 177 -2.95 -12.77 6.40
N ALA A 178 -3.39 -13.88 6.98
CA ALA A 178 -2.77 -15.18 6.76
C ALA A 178 -2.92 -15.66 5.31
N CYS A 179 -4.08 -15.45 4.70
CA CYS A 179 -4.32 -15.77 3.30
C CYS A 179 -3.44 -14.92 2.37
N ALA A 180 -3.37 -13.62 2.59
CA ALA A 180 -2.52 -12.73 1.82
C ALA A 180 -1.03 -13.11 1.95
N LYS A 181 -0.57 -13.43 3.16
CA LYS A 181 0.80 -13.89 3.42
C LYS A 181 1.13 -15.19 2.68
N GLU A 182 0.20 -16.14 2.65
CA GLU A 182 0.36 -17.39 1.90
C GLU A 182 0.48 -17.16 0.39
N LEU A 183 -0.23 -16.15 -0.12
CA LEU A 183 -0.11 -15.72 -1.52
C LEU A 183 1.15 -14.88 -1.81
N GLY A 184 2.05 -14.75 -0.82
CA GLY A 184 3.31 -14.03 -0.96
C GLY A 184 3.22 -12.52 -0.75
N TYR A 185 2.10 -12.01 -0.22
CA TYR A 185 1.95 -10.58 0.05
C TYR A 185 2.36 -10.19 1.46
N THR A 186 2.96 -9.00 1.58
CA THR A 186 2.92 -8.21 2.81
C THR A 186 1.67 -7.35 2.77
N THR A 187 0.83 -7.44 3.80
CA THR A 187 -0.38 -6.60 3.93
C THR A 187 -0.01 -5.27 4.58
N VAL A 188 -0.11 -4.18 3.83
CA VAL A 188 0.36 -2.86 4.25
C VAL A 188 -0.82 -1.99 4.67
N LEU A 189 -0.88 -1.63 5.95
CA LEU A 189 -1.78 -0.63 6.49
C LEU A 189 -1.02 0.71 6.58
N TRP A 190 -1.30 1.55 7.60
CA TRP A 190 -0.69 2.87 7.73
C TRP A 190 -0.51 3.29 9.18
N SER A 191 0.42 4.19 9.42
CA SER A 191 0.57 4.90 10.69
C SER A 191 0.24 6.39 10.57
N PHE A 192 -0.11 6.84 9.36
CA PHE A 192 -0.68 8.16 9.10
C PHE A 192 -1.69 8.08 7.95
N ALA A 193 -2.84 8.68 8.17
CA ALA A 193 -3.85 8.95 7.15
C ALA A 193 -4.66 10.20 7.54
N TYR A 194 -5.27 10.84 6.57
CA TYR A 194 -6.20 11.93 6.80
C TYR A 194 -7.25 11.99 5.67
N PRO A 195 -8.40 12.66 5.85
CA PRO A 195 -9.42 12.76 4.82
C PRO A 195 -8.94 13.62 3.65
N ASP A 196 -8.51 12.99 2.56
CA ASP A 196 -7.98 13.62 1.34
C ASP A 196 -8.62 13.08 0.05
N TRP A 197 -9.48 12.06 0.18
CA TRP A 197 -10.11 11.36 -0.95
C TRP A 197 -11.33 12.05 -1.53
N ASP A 198 -11.98 12.97 -0.78
CA ASP A 198 -13.16 13.67 -1.29
C ASP A 198 -12.72 14.83 -2.20
N VAL A 199 -12.84 14.61 -3.52
CA VAL A 199 -12.42 15.59 -4.54
C VAL A 199 -13.22 16.89 -4.49
N ASN A 200 -14.40 16.87 -3.86
CA ASN A 200 -15.26 18.05 -3.71
C ASN A 200 -15.03 18.81 -2.40
N ASN A 201 -14.28 18.22 -1.47
CA ASN A 201 -14.00 18.80 -0.15
C ASN A 201 -12.53 18.61 0.20
N GLN A 202 -11.66 19.26 -0.58
CA GLN A 202 -10.22 19.13 -0.38
C GLN A 202 -9.75 19.94 0.84
N PRO A 203 -8.83 19.39 1.64
CA PRO A 203 -8.22 20.12 2.75
C PRO A 203 -7.46 21.37 2.26
N ASP A 204 -7.42 22.40 3.10
CA ASP A 204 -6.55 23.55 2.85
C ASP A 204 -5.07 23.11 2.75
N PRO A 205 -4.32 23.54 1.72
CA PRO A 205 -2.94 23.08 1.49
C PRO A 205 -1.98 23.33 2.67
N GLU A 206 -2.09 24.47 3.35
CA GLU A 206 -1.19 24.78 4.47
C GLU A 206 -1.55 23.96 5.72
N GLN A 207 -2.84 23.72 5.96
CA GLN A 207 -3.29 22.84 7.05
C GLN A 207 -2.90 21.38 6.78
N ALA A 208 -3.04 20.92 5.53
CA ALA A 208 -2.62 19.59 5.12
C ALA A 208 -1.09 19.41 5.27
N PHE A 209 -0.31 20.38 4.80
CA PHE A 209 1.14 20.38 4.98
C PHE A 209 1.53 20.31 6.47
N ALA A 210 0.96 21.16 7.31
CA ALA A 210 1.23 21.15 8.75
C ALA A 210 0.83 19.82 9.41
N LYS A 211 -0.30 19.25 9.01
CA LYS A 211 -0.79 17.97 9.53
C LYS A 211 0.11 16.80 9.13
N ILE A 212 0.50 16.70 7.86
CA ILE A 212 1.39 15.66 7.34
C ILE A 212 2.75 15.74 8.02
N THR A 213 3.36 16.92 8.03
CA THR A 213 4.71 17.12 8.57
C THR A 213 4.76 17.03 10.10
N GLY A 214 3.73 17.54 10.79
CA GLY A 214 3.63 17.47 12.25
C GLY A 214 3.41 16.06 12.82
N LYS A 215 3.07 15.09 11.97
CA LYS A 215 2.90 13.67 12.33
C LYS A 215 4.04 12.78 11.84
N SER A 216 5.16 13.39 11.42
CA SER A 216 6.35 12.62 11.02
C SER A 216 6.92 11.82 12.19
N HIS A 217 7.24 10.55 11.95
CA HIS A 217 7.83 9.63 12.92
C HIS A 217 8.64 8.54 12.21
N ASN A 218 9.51 7.88 12.97
CA ASN A 218 10.35 6.81 12.45
C ASN A 218 9.49 5.59 12.07
N GLY A 219 9.80 5.00 10.92
CA GLY A 219 9.07 3.85 10.40
C GLY A 219 7.66 4.19 9.89
N ALA A 220 7.37 5.45 9.59
CA ALA A 220 6.04 5.87 9.19
C ALA A 220 5.61 5.26 7.85
N VAL A 221 4.37 4.79 7.80
CA VAL A 221 3.65 4.42 6.57
C VAL A 221 2.55 5.46 6.35
N TYR A 222 2.73 6.30 5.35
CA TYR A 222 1.76 7.33 4.99
C TYR A 222 0.77 6.81 3.97
N LEU A 223 -0.51 6.82 4.30
CA LEU A 223 -1.60 6.63 3.36
C LEU A 223 -2.08 7.99 2.87
N LEU A 224 -1.93 8.23 1.57
CA LEU A 224 -2.50 9.35 0.83
C LEU A 224 -3.34 8.82 -0.34
N HIS A 225 -4.12 9.70 -0.97
CA HIS A 225 -4.86 9.37 -2.20
C HIS A 225 -4.40 10.30 -3.34
N ALA A 226 -4.08 9.72 -4.49
CA ALA A 226 -3.58 10.49 -5.63
C ALA A 226 -4.65 11.33 -6.34
N VAL A 227 -5.92 11.12 -6.01
CA VAL A 227 -7.03 11.96 -6.48
C VAL A 227 -7.01 13.36 -5.85
N SER A 228 -6.22 13.57 -4.79
CA SER A 228 -6.18 14.83 -4.04
C SER A 228 -5.38 15.91 -4.76
N GLU A 229 -6.04 17.00 -5.13
CA GLU A 229 -5.38 18.21 -5.65
C GLU A 229 -4.46 18.83 -4.60
N THR A 230 -4.90 18.82 -3.34
CA THR A 230 -4.09 19.31 -2.21
C THR A 230 -2.79 18.54 -2.09
N ASN A 231 -2.85 17.19 -2.07
CA ASN A 231 -1.65 16.35 -2.01
C ASN A 231 -0.72 16.64 -3.19
N ALA A 232 -1.23 16.70 -4.42
CA ALA A 232 -0.44 16.98 -5.60
C ALA A 232 0.29 18.33 -5.47
N SER A 233 -0.38 19.34 -4.94
CA SER A 233 0.18 20.70 -4.82
C SER A 233 1.28 20.84 -3.75
N ILE A 234 1.22 20.06 -2.65
CA ILE A 234 2.15 20.20 -1.51
C ILE A 234 3.22 19.11 -1.46
N LEU A 235 3.10 18.04 -2.27
CA LEU A 235 3.95 16.85 -2.18
C LEU A 235 5.44 17.18 -2.23
N GLY A 236 5.86 18.06 -3.13
CA GLY A 236 7.26 18.48 -3.25
C GLY A 236 7.79 19.11 -1.97
N ARG A 237 7.00 20.00 -1.33
CA ARG A 237 7.34 20.65 -0.05
C ARG A 237 7.40 19.63 1.10
N VAL A 238 6.49 18.67 1.12
CA VAL A 238 6.46 17.61 2.13
C VAL A 238 7.70 16.73 2.03
N ILE A 239 8.09 16.32 0.83
CA ILE A 239 9.33 15.56 0.58
C ILE A 239 10.56 16.34 1.05
N ASP A 240 10.65 17.61 0.70
CA ASP A 240 11.78 18.48 1.11
C ASP A 240 11.85 18.62 2.63
N TYR A 241 10.70 18.78 3.30
CA TYR A 241 10.63 18.83 4.76
C TYR A 241 11.14 17.53 5.39
N TRP A 242 10.67 16.37 4.92
CA TRP A 242 11.11 15.08 5.47
C TRP A 242 12.62 14.88 5.30
N ARG A 243 13.17 15.19 4.13
CA ARG A 243 14.61 15.12 3.88
C ARG A 243 15.41 16.09 4.73
N GLY A 244 14.92 17.32 4.88
CA GLY A 244 15.54 18.33 5.75
C GLY A 244 15.57 17.92 7.23
N ASN A 245 14.67 17.02 7.65
CA ASN A 245 14.63 16.44 8.99
C ASN A 245 15.28 15.05 9.09
N GLY A 246 16.04 14.63 8.08
CA GLY A 246 16.83 13.39 8.10
C GLY A 246 16.06 12.12 7.71
N TYR A 247 14.81 12.21 7.28
CA TYR A 247 14.06 11.06 6.84
C TYR A 247 14.48 10.58 5.44
N VAL A 248 14.59 9.27 5.30
CA VAL A 248 14.76 8.59 4.01
C VAL A 248 13.40 8.09 3.54
N ILE A 249 12.96 8.52 2.36
CA ILE A 249 11.74 8.02 1.74
C ILE A 249 12.13 6.85 0.85
N SER A 250 11.58 5.67 1.12
CA SER A 250 11.97 4.40 0.48
C SER A 250 10.78 3.75 -0.21
N PRO A 251 11.00 3.00 -1.30
CA PRO A 251 10.03 2.01 -1.77
C PRO A 251 9.95 0.85 -0.76
N MET A 252 8.93 0.02 -0.87
CA MET A 252 8.85 -1.28 -0.20
C MET A 252 9.52 -2.35 -1.03
#